data_649252003a414297582bba009a5a4a78
#
_entry.id   649252003a414297582bba009a5a4a78
#
_cell.length_a   1.000
_cell.length_b   1.000
_cell.length_c   1.000
_cell.angle_alpha   90.00
_cell.angle_beta   90.00
_cell.angle_gamma   90.00
#
_symmetry.space_group_name_H-M   'P 1'
#
loop_
_entity.id
_entity.type
_entity.pdbx_description
1 polymer ?
#
loop_
_entity_poly.entity_id
_entity_poly.type
_entity_poly.pdbx_seq_one_letter_code
_entity_poly.pdbx_strand_id
1 'polypeptide(L)'
;MPKQIILYNLRDDVKIEDYIKWCHEFKGPLLLGLKSVKSFTLLKMIGGRKWNGQKGESPEETKSPFQCIGILDVTSREEWMKDVASEAYQKDFFPKFFSNWGADTYAIVGDEVYHGESE
;
A
#
# COMPACT_ATOMS: atom_id res chain seq x y z
N MET A 1 0.92 15.94 5.90
CA MET A 1 1.69 14.73 6.24
C MET A 1 2.04 13.95 5.00
N PRO A 2 3.26 13.41 4.89
CA PRO A 2 3.58 12.54 3.77
C PRO A 2 2.80 11.23 3.85
N LYS A 3 2.64 10.60 2.71
CA LYS A 3 1.99 9.30 2.60
C LYS A 3 2.96 8.28 2.01
N GLN A 4 3.04 7.14 2.64
CA GLN A 4 3.72 5.99 2.08
C GLN A 4 2.71 5.18 1.31
N ILE A 5 2.95 5.00 0.03
CA ILE A 5 2.04 4.27 -0.86
C ILE A 5 2.74 3.00 -1.33
N ILE A 6 2.11 1.87 -1.10
CA ILE A 6 2.67 0.58 -1.47
C ILE A 6 1.74 -0.05 -2.50
N LEU A 7 2.28 -0.28 -3.71
CA LEU A 7 1.53 -0.88 -4.81
C LEU A 7 2.11 -2.26 -5.08
N TYR A 8 1.27 -3.27 -5.06
CA TYR A 8 1.78 -4.64 -5.17
C TYR A 8 0.77 -5.62 -5.70
N ASN A 9 1.30 -6.75 -6.15
CA ASN A 9 0.52 -7.92 -6.50
C ASN A 9 0.76 -9.01 -5.47
N LEU A 10 -0.18 -9.92 -5.34
CA LEU A 10 -0.02 -11.10 -4.51
C LEU A 10 0.63 -12.21 -5.33
N ARG A 11 1.29 -13.14 -4.64
CA ARG A 11 1.87 -14.32 -5.27
C ARG A 11 0.74 -15.16 -5.90
N ASP A 12 1.03 -15.88 -6.97
CA ASP A 12 0.03 -16.61 -7.76
C ASP A 12 -0.73 -17.66 -6.95
N ASP A 13 -0.09 -18.22 -5.93
CA ASP A 13 -0.67 -19.25 -5.08
C ASP A 13 -1.45 -18.71 -3.88
N VAL A 14 -1.61 -17.40 -3.78
CA VAL A 14 -2.26 -16.74 -2.65
C VAL A 14 -3.68 -16.32 -3.02
N LYS A 15 -4.63 -16.64 -2.14
CA LYS A 15 -5.99 -16.13 -2.23
C LYS A 15 -6.07 -14.78 -1.53
N ILE A 16 -6.69 -13.81 -2.19
CA ILE A 16 -6.77 -12.45 -1.64
C ILE A 16 -7.54 -12.42 -0.30
N GLU A 17 -8.54 -13.28 -0.15
CA GLU A 17 -9.31 -13.36 1.10
C GLU A 17 -8.42 -13.75 2.28
N ASP A 18 -7.50 -14.70 2.07
CA ASP A 18 -6.55 -15.12 3.10
C ASP A 18 -5.57 -13.99 3.43
N TYR A 19 -5.12 -13.25 2.42
CA TYR A 19 -4.26 -12.10 2.62
C TYR A 19 -4.95 -11.00 3.43
N ILE A 20 -6.20 -10.69 3.10
CA ILE A 20 -6.97 -9.68 3.83
C ILE A 20 -7.12 -10.07 5.30
N LYS A 21 -7.37 -11.36 5.56
CA LYS A 21 -7.44 -11.86 6.94
C LYS A 21 -6.13 -11.65 7.67
N TRP A 22 -5.01 -11.97 7.03
CA TRP A 22 -3.69 -11.74 7.61
C TRP A 22 -3.44 -10.26 7.88
N CYS A 23 -3.91 -9.37 7.01
CA CYS A 23 -3.81 -7.94 7.23
C CYS A 23 -4.57 -7.49 8.47
N HIS A 24 -5.77 -8.01 8.69
CA HIS A 24 -6.56 -7.71 9.90
C HIS A 24 -5.89 -8.23 11.16
N GLU A 25 -5.35 -9.43 11.10
CA GLU A 25 -4.81 -10.11 12.28
C GLU A 25 -3.38 -9.71 12.62
N PHE A 26 -2.57 -9.40 11.61
CA PHE A 26 -1.13 -9.20 11.81
C PHE A 26 -0.61 -7.89 11.24
N LYS A 27 -0.75 -7.68 9.92
CA LYS A 27 -0.12 -6.55 9.23
C LYS A 27 -0.63 -5.21 9.73
N GLY A 28 -1.94 -5.05 9.83
CA GLY A 28 -2.55 -3.81 10.28
C GLY A 28 -2.12 -3.43 11.70
N PRO A 29 -2.31 -4.31 12.68
CA PRO A 29 -1.85 -4.02 14.04
C PRO A 29 -0.36 -3.74 14.15
N LEU A 30 0.48 -4.47 13.40
CA LEU A 30 1.92 -4.22 13.43
C LEU A 30 2.26 -2.83 12.89
N LEU A 31 1.71 -2.46 11.73
CA LEU A 31 1.97 -1.15 11.13
C LEU A 31 1.46 -0.01 12.01
N LEU A 32 0.27 -0.16 12.59
CA LEU A 32 -0.29 0.87 13.47
C LEU A 32 0.47 0.99 14.79
N GLY A 33 1.26 0.00 15.15
CA GLY A 33 2.15 0.05 16.30
C GLY A 33 3.46 0.79 16.07
N LEU A 34 3.79 1.13 14.82
CA LEU A 34 5.01 1.87 14.50
C LEU A 34 4.84 3.35 14.85
N LYS A 35 5.92 3.98 15.29
CA LYS A 35 5.88 5.35 15.83
C LYS A 35 5.43 6.40 14.80
N SER A 36 5.85 6.24 13.55
CA SER A 36 5.56 7.22 12.51
C SER A 36 4.18 7.05 11.88
N VAL A 37 3.55 5.90 12.06
CA VAL A 37 2.30 5.57 11.35
C VAL A 37 1.11 6.13 12.10
N LYS A 38 0.32 6.96 11.42
CA LYS A 38 -0.90 7.55 11.97
C LYS A 38 -2.15 6.82 11.50
N SER A 39 -2.12 6.30 10.29
CA SER A 39 -3.23 5.50 9.76
C SER A 39 -2.73 4.55 8.69
N PHE A 40 -3.47 3.49 8.48
CA PHE A 40 -3.21 2.52 7.42
C PHE A 40 -4.52 2.16 6.75
N THR A 41 -4.53 2.25 5.43
CA THR A 41 -5.66 1.85 4.58
C THR A 41 -5.19 0.84 3.56
N LEU A 42 -5.90 -0.26 3.44
CA LEU A 42 -5.66 -1.26 2.41
C LEU A 42 -6.79 -1.18 1.39
N LEU A 43 -6.44 -1.03 0.13
CA LEU A 43 -7.40 -1.06 -0.97
C LEU A 43 -7.17 -2.31 -1.81
N LYS A 44 -8.24 -3.01 -2.10
CA LYS A 44 -8.30 -4.07 -3.09
C LYS A 44 -8.81 -3.44 -4.38
N MET A 45 -8.04 -3.53 -5.46
CA MET A 45 -8.44 -2.94 -6.73
C MET A 45 -9.58 -3.73 -7.35
N ILE A 46 -10.63 -3.04 -7.76
CA ILE A 46 -11.83 -3.67 -8.30
C ILE A 46 -12.07 -3.36 -9.77
N GLY A 47 -11.29 -2.46 -10.35
CA GLY A 47 -11.39 -2.10 -11.76
C GLY A 47 -10.54 -0.90 -12.09
N GLY A 48 -10.49 -0.55 -13.36
CA GLY A 48 -9.74 0.60 -13.80
C GLY A 48 -10.03 0.93 -15.24
N ARG A 49 -9.52 2.08 -15.67
CA ARG A 49 -9.58 2.53 -17.04
C ARG A 49 -8.22 3.10 -17.44
N LYS A 50 -7.88 2.92 -18.69
CA LYS A 50 -6.60 3.41 -19.20
C LYS A 50 -6.84 4.48 -20.27
N TRP A 51 -6.12 5.58 -20.15
CA TRP A 51 -6.03 6.65 -21.16
C TRP A 51 -4.61 6.72 -21.69
N ASN A 52 -4.47 7.02 -22.99
CA ASN A 52 -3.17 7.26 -23.60
C ASN A 52 -2.81 8.75 -23.62
N GLY A 53 -3.69 9.61 -23.12
CA GLY A 53 -3.47 11.05 -23.07
C GLY A 53 -3.77 11.77 -24.39
N GLN A 54 -4.38 11.10 -25.35
CA GLN A 54 -4.76 11.72 -26.63
C GLN A 54 -6.10 12.45 -26.50
N LYS A 55 -6.18 13.62 -27.13
CA LYS A 55 -7.39 14.42 -27.13
C LYS A 55 -8.53 13.68 -27.81
N GLY A 56 -9.69 13.65 -27.17
CA GLY A 56 -10.88 12.98 -27.71
C GLY A 56 -10.91 11.47 -27.52
N GLU A 57 -9.92 10.92 -26.85
CA GLU A 57 -9.86 9.49 -26.57
C GLU A 57 -10.91 9.08 -25.55
N SER A 58 -11.57 7.95 -25.83
CA SER A 58 -12.42 7.29 -24.84
C SER A 58 -11.58 6.29 -24.04
N PRO A 59 -11.67 6.30 -22.70
CA PRO A 59 -10.89 5.37 -21.90
C PRO A 59 -11.39 3.93 -22.10
N GLU A 60 -10.45 2.98 -22.13
CA GLU A 60 -10.76 1.57 -22.19
C GLU A 60 -10.75 0.99 -20.80
N GLU A 61 -11.68 0.07 -20.53
CA GLU A 61 -11.65 -0.69 -19.30
C GLU A 61 -10.42 -1.58 -19.29
N THR A 62 -9.75 -1.64 -18.15
CA THR A 62 -8.56 -2.45 -17.98
C THR A 62 -8.48 -2.96 -16.55
N LYS A 63 -7.72 -4.03 -16.34
CA LYS A 63 -7.38 -4.45 -14.99
C LYS A 63 -6.35 -3.49 -14.43
N SER A 64 -6.43 -3.21 -13.14
CA SER A 64 -5.37 -2.50 -12.47
C SER A 64 -4.05 -3.28 -12.61
N PRO A 65 -2.92 -2.61 -12.88
CA PRO A 65 -1.62 -3.29 -12.86
C PRO A 65 -1.24 -3.83 -11.49
N PHE A 66 -1.92 -3.39 -10.42
CA PHE A 66 -1.69 -3.85 -9.06
C PHE A 66 -3.00 -4.33 -8.45
N GLN A 67 -2.94 -5.45 -7.72
CA GLN A 67 -4.11 -6.00 -7.02
C GLN A 67 -4.43 -5.23 -5.75
N CYS A 68 -3.40 -4.71 -5.06
CA CYS A 68 -3.53 -4.07 -3.76
C CYS A 68 -2.75 -2.77 -3.70
N ILE A 69 -3.29 -1.82 -2.95
CA ILE A 69 -2.62 -0.57 -2.62
C ILE A 69 -2.74 -0.34 -1.12
N GLY A 70 -1.60 -0.20 -0.45
CA GLY A 70 -1.55 0.19 0.95
C GLY A 70 -1.21 1.66 1.06
N ILE A 71 -1.93 2.40 1.89
CA ILE A 71 -1.70 3.83 2.11
C ILE A 71 -1.47 4.05 3.60
N LEU A 72 -0.29 4.59 3.93
CA LEU A 72 0.04 4.94 5.31
C LEU A 72 0.23 6.45 5.40
N ASP A 73 -0.48 7.08 6.34
CA ASP A 73 -0.16 8.43 6.75
C ASP A 73 0.96 8.34 7.79
N VAL A 74 2.07 9.00 7.51
CA VAL A 74 3.24 8.96 8.38
C VAL A 74 3.60 10.37 8.84
N THR A 75 4.22 10.48 10.01
CA THR A 75 4.59 11.77 10.59
C THR A 75 5.61 12.51 9.74
N SER A 76 6.60 11.78 9.24
CA SER A 76 7.62 12.32 8.33
C SER A 76 8.30 11.16 7.61
N ARG A 77 8.97 11.48 6.51
CA ARG A 77 9.78 10.50 5.80
C ARG A 77 10.91 9.96 6.68
N GLU A 78 11.53 10.85 7.46
CA GLU A 78 12.64 10.47 8.34
C GLU A 78 12.20 9.47 9.41
N GLU A 79 11.08 9.75 10.08
CA GLU A 79 10.54 8.85 11.09
C GLU A 79 10.11 7.52 10.48
N TRP A 80 9.51 7.55 9.29
CA TRP A 80 9.14 6.33 8.58
C TRP A 80 10.36 5.48 8.27
N MET A 81 11.47 6.10 7.81
CA MET A 81 12.69 5.35 7.52
C MET A 81 13.28 4.69 8.75
N LYS A 82 13.14 5.32 9.92
CA LYS A 82 13.54 4.70 11.19
C LYS A 82 12.68 3.48 11.50
N ASP A 83 11.38 3.58 11.29
CA ASP A 83 10.46 2.43 11.49
C ASP A 83 10.77 1.29 10.54
N VAL A 84 11.08 1.58 9.27
CA VAL A 84 11.48 0.57 8.29
C VAL A 84 12.75 -0.16 8.73
N ALA A 85 13.67 0.54 9.38
CA ALA A 85 14.92 -0.04 9.89
C ALA A 85 14.74 -0.77 11.23
N SER A 86 13.57 -0.69 11.86
CA SER A 86 13.32 -1.32 13.15
C SER A 86 13.30 -2.85 13.06
N GLU A 87 13.52 -3.51 14.19
CA GLU A 87 13.45 -4.98 14.25
C GLU A 87 12.05 -5.50 13.91
N ALA A 88 11.02 -4.82 14.40
CA ALA A 88 9.64 -5.22 14.12
C ALA A 88 9.37 -5.26 12.62
N TYR A 89 9.82 -4.26 11.88
CA TYR A 89 9.61 -4.20 10.46
C TYR A 89 10.52 -5.18 9.71
N GLN A 90 11.80 -5.23 10.03
CA GLN A 90 12.80 -6.01 9.30
C GLN A 90 12.70 -7.51 9.59
N LYS A 91 12.39 -7.90 10.82
CA LYS A 91 12.36 -9.31 11.22
C LYS A 91 10.95 -9.89 11.24
N ASP A 92 9.97 -9.10 11.70
CA ASP A 92 8.62 -9.61 11.90
C ASP A 92 7.71 -9.38 10.70
N PHE A 93 7.90 -8.31 9.95
CA PHE A 93 7.01 -7.97 8.85
C PHE A 93 7.55 -8.39 7.48
N PHE A 94 8.71 -7.88 7.08
CA PHE A 94 9.25 -8.09 5.72
C PHE A 94 9.35 -9.57 5.33
N PRO A 95 9.99 -10.44 6.15
CA PRO A 95 10.12 -11.83 5.72
C PRO A 95 8.77 -12.52 5.54
N LYS A 96 7.83 -12.25 6.41
CA LYS A 96 6.48 -12.85 6.31
C LYS A 96 5.75 -12.35 5.08
N PHE A 97 5.82 -11.04 4.81
CA PHE A 97 5.14 -10.46 3.66
C PHE A 97 5.68 -11.02 2.34
N PHE A 98 7.00 -10.95 2.14
CA PHE A 98 7.59 -11.37 0.87
C PHE A 98 7.67 -12.88 0.70
N SER A 99 7.77 -13.64 1.78
CA SER A 99 7.80 -15.10 1.68
C SER A 99 6.43 -15.71 1.43
N ASN A 100 5.37 -15.10 1.96
CA ASN A 100 4.05 -15.72 1.96
C ASN A 100 3.03 -15.01 1.09
N TRP A 101 3.16 -13.70 0.86
CA TRP A 101 2.06 -12.91 0.29
C TRP A 101 2.42 -12.09 -0.93
N GLY A 102 3.43 -11.23 -0.84
CA GLY A 102 3.68 -10.18 -1.81
C GLY A 102 4.60 -10.52 -2.96
N ALA A 103 4.34 -9.93 -4.10
CA ALA A 103 5.18 -9.96 -5.29
C ALA A 103 5.08 -8.60 -5.97
N ASP A 104 6.04 -8.27 -6.84
CA ASP A 104 6.01 -7.05 -7.66
C ASP A 104 5.61 -5.80 -6.86
N THR A 105 6.37 -5.51 -5.82
CA THR A 105 6.03 -4.48 -4.84
C THR A 105 6.80 -3.19 -5.10
N TYR A 106 6.07 -2.07 -5.14
CA TYR A 106 6.65 -0.72 -5.18
C TYR A 106 6.26 0.02 -3.91
N ALA A 107 7.23 0.63 -3.26
CA ALA A 107 7.00 1.48 -2.11
C ALA A 107 7.40 2.91 -2.49
N ILE A 108 6.44 3.81 -2.49
CA ILE A 108 6.61 5.19 -2.99
C ILE A 108 6.16 6.15 -1.91
N VAL A 109 6.94 7.21 -1.68
CA VAL A 109 6.59 8.26 -0.72
C VAL A 109 6.16 9.51 -1.48
N GLY A 110 5.00 10.02 -1.13
CA GLY A 110 4.49 11.28 -1.69
C GLY A 110 4.25 12.31 -0.59
N ASP A 111 4.57 13.57 -0.89
CA ASP A 111 4.19 14.68 -0.02
C ASP A 111 2.79 15.14 -0.41
N GLU A 112 1.98 15.40 0.60
CA GLU A 112 0.65 15.94 0.38
C GLU A 112 0.79 17.43 0.02
N VAL A 113 0.50 17.77 -1.24
CA VAL A 113 0.59 19.15 -1.73
C VAL A 113 -0.77 19.81 -1.87
N TYR A 114 -1.82 19.06 -1.75
CA TYR A 114 -3.19 19.56 -1.74
C TYR A 114 -4.09 18.58 -1.01
N HIS A 115 -4.94 19.10 -0.17
CA HIS A 115 -6.02 18.35 0.48
C HIS A 115 -7.25 19.24 0.53
N GLY A 116 -8.39 18.71 0.13
CA GLY A 116 -9.65 19.41 0.21
C GLY A 116 -10.77 18.50 0.65
N GLU A 117 -11.78 19.06 1.28
CA GLU A 117 -12.97 18.34 1.70
C GLU A 117 -14.20 19.06 1.20
N SER A 118 -15.23 18.29 0.84
CA SER A 118 -16.54 18.86 0.50
C SER A 118 -17.31 19.23 1.77
N GLU A 119 -18.03 20.32 1.70
CA GLU A 119 -18.93 20.74 2.78
C GLU A 119 -20.21 19.90 2.81
#